data_68771d4bda1f884166271bd79462dc0d
#
_entry.id   68771d4bda1f884166271bd79462dc0d
#
_cell.length_a   1.000
_cell.length_b   1.000
_cell.length_c   1.000
_cell.angle_alpha   90.00
_cell.angle_beta   90.00
_cell.angle_gamma   90.00
#
_symmetry.space_group_name_H-M   'P 1'
#
loop_
_entity.id
_entity.type
_entity.pdbx_description
1 polymer ?
#
loop_
_entity_poly.entity_id
_entity_poly.type
_entity_poly.pdbx_seq_one_letter_code
_entity_poly.pdbx_strand_id
1 'polypeptide(L)'
;KGHGTDRALAAGLMGWEPEDERIPRSLEIAEQAGVELSFYQAHLKDAHPNTAVIHMTGAGGRELEVIAASIGGGRIRICEVDGLTVNVCGEYPTLIVHNLDQPGHVAEVTSMLSHKSVNIATLQLYRNSRGGNAVMVLECDQEIPLEAIKWLEHLEGVIKVTYLNL
;
A
#
# COMPACT_ATOMS: atom_id res chain seq x y z
N LYS A 1 19.87 -13.67 0.78
CA LYS A 1 19.82 -13.70 2.24
C LYS A 1 21.04 -12.97 2.84
N GLY A 2 21.22 -11.71 2.54
CA GLY A 2 22.26 -10.88 3.14
C GLY A 2 21.59 -9.67 3.80
N HIS A 3 22.02 -9.30 4.99
CA HIS A 3 21.62 -8.10 5.73
C HIS A 3 20.27 -8.14 6.49
N GLY A 4 19.63 -9.31 6.67
CA GLY A 4 18.41 -9.42 7.49
C GLY A 4 17.16 -8.82 6.89
N THR A 5 17.09 -8.64 5.56
CA THR A 5 15.92 -8.09 4.86
C THR A 5 14.67 -8.94 5.11
N ASP A 6 14.80 -10.25 5.18
CA ASP A 6 13.72 -11.19 5.50
C ASP A 6 13.11 -10.90 6.89
N ARG A 7 13.96 -10.65 7.88
CA ARG A 7 13.53 -10.32 9.25
C ARG A 7 12.89 -8.93 9.32
N ALA A 8 13.46 -7.96 8.62
CA ALA A 8 12.91 -6.60 8.58
C ALA A 8 11.52 -6.59 7.92
N LEU A 9 11.35 -7.31 6.81
CA LEU A 9 10.04 -7.45 6.14
C LEU A 9 9.02 -8.15 7.04
N ALA A 10 9.41 -9.25 7.71
CA ALA A 10 8.53 -9.94 8.64
C ALA A 10 8.12 -9.02 9.82
N ALA A 11 9.06 -8.25 10.37
CA ALA A 11 8.80 -7.30 11.44
C ALA A 11 7.81 -6.21 11.00
N GLY A 12 8.01 -5.64 9.82
CA GLY A 12 7.10 -4.65 9.24
C GLY A 12 5.69 -5.21 9.00
N LEU A 13 5.56 -6.45 8.51
CA LEU A 13 4.26 -7.13 8.38
C LEU A 13 3.56 -7.37 9.72
N MET A 14 4.33 -7.48 10.81
CA MET A 14 3.81 -7.56 12.18
C MET A 14 3.50 -6.19 12.80
N GLY A 15 3.72 -5.09 12.06
CA GLY A 15 3.48 -3.73 12.53
C GLY A 15 4.51 -3.21 13.52
N TRP A 16 5.76 -3.69 13.45
CA TRP A 16 6.82 -3.28 14.38
C TRP A 16 7.63 -2.13 13.78
N GLU A 17 8.05 -1.23 14.67
CA GLU A 17 8.93 -0.12 14.33
C GLU A 17 10.35 -0.59 13.99
N PRO A 18 11.12 0.19 13.20
CA PRO A 18 12.47 -0.19 12.76
C PRO A 18 13.48 -0.46 13.87
N GLU A 19 13.27 0.11 15.07
CA GLU A 19 14.12 -0.03 16.24
C GLU A 19 13.68 -1.16 17.19
N ASP A 20 12.65 -1.94 16.82
CA ASP A 20 12.10 -2.98 17.69
C ASP A 20 13.13 -4.09 17.95
N GLU A 21 13.45 -4.34 19.23
CA GLU A 21 14.42 -5.33 19.65
C GLU A 21 14.05 -6.77 19.27
N ARG A 22 12.79 -7.03 18.90
CA ARG A 22 12.28 -8.34 18.47
C ARG A 22 12.62 -8.66 17.01
N ILE A 23 13.06 -7.69 16.20
CA ILE A 23 13.37 -7.88 14.77
C ILE A 23 14.26 -9.09 14.50
N PRO A 24 15.33 -9.38 15.26
CA PRO A 24 16.15 -10.57 15.04
C PRO A 24 15.39 -11.90 15.11
N ARG A 25 14.25 -11.92 15.83
CA ARG A 25 13.39 -13.10 16.02
C ARG A 25 12.05 -12.99 15.28
N SER A 26 11.88 -12.02 14.39
CA SER A 26 10.62 -11.72 13.73
C SER A 26 10.03 -12.91 12.96
N LEU A 27 10.86 -13.72 12.31
CA LEU A 27 10.39 -14.91 11.58
C LEU A 27 9.76 -15.94 12.51
N GLU A 28 10.43 -16.21 13.64
CA GLU A 28 9.93 -17.16 14.66
C GLU A 28 8.61 -16.66 15.27
N ILE A 29 8.55 -15.37 15.60
CA ILE A 29 7.36 -14.78 16.22
C ILE A 29 6.19 -14.72 15.22
N ALA A 30 6.44 -14.40 13.95
CA ALA A 30 5.45 -14.43 12.91
C ALA A 30 4.84 -15.83 12.71
N GLU A 31 5.68 -16.88 12.70
CA GLU A 31 5.23 -18.26 12.61
C GLU A 31 4.37 -18.64 13.82
N GLN A 32 4.78 -18.26 15.04
CA GLN A 32 3.99 -18.49 16.26
C GLN A 32 2.65 -17.76 16.25
N ALA A 33 2.58 -16.62 15.58
CA ALA A 33 1.36 -15.85 15.37
C ALA A 33 0.47 -16.40 14.22
N GLY A 34 0.89 -17.48 13.57
CA GLY A 34 0.16 -18.10 12.46
C GLY A 34 0.32 -17.39 11.12
N VAL A 35 1.36 -16.55 10.98
CA VAL A 35 1.70 -15.91 9.70
C VAL A 35 2.65 -16.81 8.92
N GLU A 36 2.19 -17.30 7.77
CA GLU A 36 3.02 -18.09 6.86
C GLU A 36 3.88 -17.17 5.99
N LEU A 37 5.20 -17.29 6.07
CA LEU A 37 6.15 -16.47 5.33
C LEU A 37 7.02 -17.33 4.42
N SER A 38 7.15 -16.89 3.16
CA SER A 38 8.03 -17.47 2.16
C SER A 38 8.86 -16.40 1.49
N PHE A 39 10.17 -16.62 1.35
CA PHE A 39 11.08 -15.66 0.74
C PHE A 39 11.82 -16.27 -0.44
N TYR A 40 11.74 -15.61 -1.58
CA TYR A 40 12.38 -16.00 -2.82
C TYR A 40 13.28 -14.88 -3.34
N GLN A 41 14.37 -15.24 -3.98
CA GLN A 41 15.16 -14.27 -4.72
C GLN A 41 14.64 -14.21 -6.16
N ALA A 42 14.30 -12.99 -6.62
CA ALA A 42 13.80 -12.74 -7.96
C ALA A 42 14.71 -11.74 -8.70
N HIS A 43 14.76 -11.86 -10.01
CA HIS A 43 15.37 -10.87 -10.89
C HIS A 43 14.26 -10.04 -11.53
N LEU A 44 14.16 -8.79 -11.11
CA LEU A 44 13.22 -7.82 -11.67
C LEU A 44 13.94 -6.95 -12.69
N LYS A 45 13.43 -6.93 -13.92
CA LYS A 45 13.99 -6.08 -14.98
C LYS A 45 13.74 -4.60 -14.64
N ASP A 46 14.76 -3.77 -14.80
CA ASP A 46 14.72 -2.32 -14.59
C ASP A 46 14.30 -1.85 -13.17
N ALA A 47 14.32 -2.75 -12.18
CA ALA A 47 14.01 -2.42 -10.80
C ALA A 47 15.23 -1.93 -10.02
N HIS A 48 14.98 -1.15 -8.96
CA HIS A 48 16.01 -0.76 -8.00
C HIS A 48 16.62 -2.02 -7.33
N PRO A 49 17.92 -2.09 -7.06
CA PRO A 49 18.56 -3.27 -6.45
C PRO A 49 17.95 -3.72 -5.13
N ASN A 50 17.41 -2.79 -4.35
CA ASN A 50 16.77 -3.04 -3.06
C ASN A 50 15.23 -3.06 -3.19
N THR A 51 14.69 -3.75 -4.19
CA THR A 51 13.27 -3.91 -4.41
C THR A 51 12.76 -5.19 -3.78
N ALA A 52 11.60 -5.13 -3.13
CA ALA A 52 10.83 -6.27 -2.67
C ALA A 52 9.48 -6.32 -3.40
N VAL A 53 9.07 -7.52 -3.79
CA VAL A 53 7.70 -7.83 -4.20
C VAL A 53 7.06 -8.57 -3.04
N ILE A 54 5.97 -8.05 -2.52
CA ILE A 54 5.29 -8.56 -1.34
C ILE A 54 3.89 -8.98 -1.75
N HIS A 55 3.64 -10.29 -1.76
CA HIS A 55 2.29 -10.85 -1.93
C HIS A 55 1.72 -11.16 -0.55
N MET A 56 0.54 -10.68 -0.27
CA MET A 56 -0.15 -10.87 1.00
C MET A 56 -1.53 -11.43 0.78
N THR A 57 -1.89 -12.45 1.57
CA THR A 57 -3.26 -12.99 1.61
C THR A 57 -3.76 -12.91 3.05
N GLY A 58 -4.80 -12.13 3.28
CA GLY A 58 -5.44 -12.01 4.58
C GLY A 58 -6.34 -13.20 4.90
N ALA A 59 -6.67 -13.42 6.18
CA ALA A 59 -7.53 -14.51 6.65
C ALA A 59 -8.92 -14.54 5.98
N GLY A 60 -9.42 -13.39 5.48
CA GLY A 60 -10.66 -13.29 4.71
C GLY A 60 -10.51 -13.54 3.21
N GLY A 61 -9.35 -14.02 2.73
CA GLY A 61 -9.07 -14.24 1.32
C GLY A 61 -8.79 -12.96 0.52
N ARG A 62 -8.65 -11.81 1.17
CA ARG A 62 -8.25 -10.56 0.50
C ARG A 62 -6.77 -10.67 0.12
N GLU A 63 -6.47 -10.41 -1.13
CA GLU A 63 -5.11 -10.39 -1.66
C GLU A 63 -4.64 -8.95 -1.88
N LEU A 64 -3.33 -8.74 -1.71
CA LEU A 64 -2.64 -7.49 -1.99
C LEU A 64 -1.23 -7.80 -2.47
N GLU A 65 -0.85 -7.21 -3.61
CA GLU A 65 0.52 -7.22 -4.10
C GLU A 65 1.11 -5.81 -4.03
N VAL A 66 2.29 -5.68 -3.47
CA VAL A 66 3.03 -4.41 -3.38
C VAL A 66 4.44 -4.60 -3.89
N ILE A 67 4.88 -3.74 -4.81
CA ILE A 67 6.29 -3.62 -5.21
C ILE A 67 6.84 -2.33 -4.61
N ALA A 68 7.82 -2.47 -3.73
CA ALA A 68 8.43 -1.35 -3.04
C ALA A 68 9.96 -1.46 -3.04
N ALA A 69 10.63 -0.32 -3.07
CA ALA A 69 12.07 -0.22 -3.05
C ALA A 69 12.55 0.63 -1.87
N SER A 70 13.61 0.18 -1.19
CA SER A 70 14.39 1.04 -0.31
C SER A 70 15.34 1.88 -1.16
N ILE A 71 15.18 3.19 -1.12
CA ILE A 71 15.95 4.14 -1.95
C ILE A 71 17.06 4.85 -1.18
N GLY A 72 17.37 4.36 0.02
CA GLY A 72 18.43 4.88 0.89
C GLY A 72 17.96 6.00 1.82
N GLY A 73 18.73 6.23 2.89
CA GLY A 73 18.42 7.28 3.88
C GLY A 73 17.14 7.02 4.69
N GLY A 74 16.78 5.75 4.91
CA GLY A 74 15.53 5.38 5.60
C GLY A 74 14.26 5.55 4.76
N ARG A 75 14.38 5.98 3.49
CA ARG A 75 13.22 6.23 2.63
C ARG A 75 12.87 5.03 1.77
N ILE A 76 11.58 4.88 1.53
CA ILE A 76 11.01 3.88 0.64
C ILE A 76 10.31 4.54 -0.55
N ARG A 77 10.06 3.75 -1.59
CA ARG A 77 9.19 4.09 -2.70
C ARG A 77 8.34 2.88 -3.03
N ILE A 78 7.03 3.03 -2.95
CA ILE A 78 6.07 2.06 -3.47
C ILE A 78 5.91 2.36 -4.96
N CYS A 79 6.25 1.39 -5.80
CA CYS A 79 6.30 1.52 -7.25
C CYS A 79 5.06 0.91 -7.92
N GLU A 80 4.46 -0.10 -7.28
CA GLU A 80 3.30 -0.80 -7.82
C GLU A 80 2.42 -1.33 -6.69
N VAL A 81 1.11 -1.29 -6.89
CA VAL A 81 0.10 -1.91 -6.02
C VAL A 81 -0.91 -2.61 -6.92
N ASP A 82 -1.10 -3.94 -6.71
CA ASP A 82 -2.03 -4.79 -7.48
C ASP A 82 -1.86 -4.65 -9.01
N GLY A 83 -0.61 -4.67 -9.50
CA GLY A 83 -0.28 -4.56 -10.92
C GLY A 83 -0.38 -3.14 -11.49
N LEU A 84 -0.63 -2.14 -10.67
CA LEU A 84 -0.75 -0.75 -11.09
C LEU A 84 0.45 0.06 -10.64
N THR A 85 1.13 0.68 -11.60
CA THR A 85 2.25 1.56 -11.33
C THR A 85 1.77 2.78 -10.55
N VAL A 86 2.40 3.01 -9.40
CA VAL A 86 2.17 4.16 -8.52
C VAL A 86 3.51 4.80 -8.15
N ASN A 87 3.47 5.96 -7.52
CA ASN A 87 4.67 6.59 -6.97
C ASN A 87 4.32 7.19 -5.61
N VAL A 88 4.50 6.38 -4.56
CA VAL A 88 4.15 6.71 -3.17
C VAL A 88 5.41 6.67 -2.32
N CYS A 89 5.64 7.69 -1.51
CA CYS A 89 6.85 7.79 -0.67
C CYS A 89 6.72 7.05 0.68
N GLY A 90 5.50 6.72 1.11
CA GLY A 90 5.24 6.09 2.41
C GLY A 90 5.38 7.02 3.62
N GLU A 91 5.57 8.34 3.39
CA GLU A 91 5.68 9.33 4.47
C GLU A 91 4.32 9.91 4.89
N TYR A 92 3.28 9.65 4.09
CA TYR A 92 1.93 10.18 4.28
C TYR A 92 0.89 9.06 4.31
N PRO A 93 -0.18 9.22 5.10
CA PRO A 93 -1.37 8.38 4.96
C PRO A 93 -1.83 8.37 3.51
N THR A 94 -1.91 7.20 2.89
CA THR A 94 -2.15 7.06 1.46
C THR A 94 -3.40 6.25 1.19
N LEU A 95 -4.32 6.84 0.44
CA LEU A 95 -5.54 6.21 -0.05
C LEU A 95 -5.38 5.83 -1.52
N ILE A 96 -5.63 4.57 -1.84
CA ILE A 96 -5.62 4.05 -3.22
C ILE A 96 -7.03 3.57 -3.53
N VAL A 97 -7.68 4.20 -4.49
CA VAL A 97 -9.04 3.88 -4.91
C VAL A 97 -9.04 3.36 -6.34
N HIS A 98 -9.37 2.09 -6.50
CA HIS A 98 -9.61 1.47 -7.80
C HIS A 98 -11.07 1.65 -8.16
N ASN A 99 -11.36 2.25 -9.30
CA ASN A 99 -12.73 2.55 -9.74
C ASN A 99 -12.88 2.39 -11.25
N LEU A 100 -14.11 2.38 -11.70
CA LEU A 100 -14.41 2.52 -13.13
C LEU A 100 -14.06 3.94 -13.60
N ASP A 101 -13.52 4.07 -14.82
CA ASP A 101 -13.19 5.38 -15.41
C ASP A 101 -14.48 6.08 -15.88
N GLN A 102 -15.20 6.67 -14.93
CA GLN A 102 -16.46 7.37 -15.14
C GLN A 102 -16.43 8.76 -14.49
N PRO A 103 -17.22 9.72 -15.02
CA PRO A 103 -17.34 11.04 -14.40
C PRO A 103 -17.90 10.95 -12.98
N GLY A 104 -17.35 11.77 -12.08
CA GLY A 104 -17.85 11.92 -10.72
C GLY A 104 -16.94 11.36 -9.63
N HIS A 105 -16.29 10.23 -9.84
CA HIS A 105 -15.52 9.55 -8.78
C HIS A 105 -14.44 10.42 -8.13
N VAL A 106 -13.69 11.20 -8.91
CA VAL A 106 -12.69 12.11 -8.34
C VAL A 106 -13.37 13.15 -7.42
N ALA A 107 -14.50 13.72 -7.87
CA ALA A 107 -15.25 14.71 -7.09
C ALA A 107 -15.81 14.10 -5.80
N GLU A 108 -16.36 12.89 -5.85
CA GLU A 108 -16.91 12.19 -4.69
C GLU A 108 -15.85 11.88 -3.66
N VAL A 109 -14.70 11.32 -4.07
CA VAL A 109 -13.58 11.01 -3.18
C VAL A 109 -13.00 12.27 -2.55
N THR A 110 -12.72 13.30 -3.34
CA THR A 110 -12.14 14.55 -2.82
C THR A 110 -13.11 15.34 -1.95
N SER A 111 -14.42 15.34 -2.27
CA SER A 111 -15.45 15.94 -1.43
C SER A 111 -15.57 15.23 -0.09
N MET A 112 -15.54 13.89 -0.08
CA MET A 112 -15.56 13.12 1.17
C MET A 112 -14.37 13.48 2.05
N LEU A 113 -13.14 13.52 1.51
CA LEU A 113 -11.95 13.91 2.27
C LEU A 113 -12.07 15.34 2.82
N SER A 114 -12.58 16.28 2.02
CA SER A 114 -12.84 17.65 2.45
C SER A 114 -13.83 17.71 3.62
N HIS A 115 -14.94 16.96 3.58
CA HIS A 115 -15.91 16.89 4.68
C HIS A 115 -15.33 16.27 5.97
N LYS A 116 -14.27 15.47 5.85
CA LYS A 116 -13.54 14.91 6.99
C LYS A 116 -12.36 15.77 7.44
N SER A 117 -12.20 16.98 6.86
CA SER A 117 -11.08 17.89 7.12
C SER A 117 -9.71 17.26 6.85
N VAL A 118 -9.65 16.36 5.87
CA VAL A 118 -8.41 15.72 5.40
C VAL A 118 -7.88 16.51 4.22
N ASN A 119 -6.67 17.07 4.37
CA ASN A 119 -5.97 17.77 3.29
C ASN A 119 -5.23 16.78 2.41
N ILE A 120 -5.25 17.01 1.09
CA ILE A 120 -4.58 16.19 0.09
C ILE A 120 -3.23 16.84 -0.23
N ALA A 121 -2.13 16.14 0.07
CA ALA A 121 -0.78 16.57 -0.27
C ALA A 121 -0.46 16.30 -1.74
N THR A 122 -0.78 15.09 -2.24
CA THR A 122 -0.68 14.74 -3.66
C THR A 122 -1.91 13.96 -4.12
N LEU A 123 -2.25 14.13 -5.39
CA LEU A 123 -3.26 13.31 -6.07
C LEU A 123 -2.72 12.89 -7.42
N GLN A 124 -2.71 11.59 -7.66
CA GLN A 124 -2.32 10.99 -8.94
C GLN A 124 -3.49 10.16 -9.45
N LEU A 125 -3.82 10.33 -10.73
CA LEU A 125 -4.90 9.58 -11.37
C LEU A 125 -4.33 8.82 -12.58
N TYR A 126 -4.50 7.52 -12.57
CA TYR A 126 -4.09 6.62 -13.63
C TYR A 126 -5.31 5.91 -14.21
N ARG A 127 -5.26 5.59 -15.48
CA ARG A 127 -6.25 4.73 -16.14
C ARG A 127 -5.59 3.84 -17.18
N ASN A 128 -6.11 2.63 -17.35
CA ASN A 128 -5.61 1.71 -18.38
C ASN A 128 -6.16 2.06 -19.77
N SER A 129 -7.43 2.50 -19.84
CA SER A 129 -8.09 2.90 -21.09
C SER A 129 -9.29 3.78 -20.75
N ARG A 130 -9.77 4.53 -21.74
CA ARG A 130 -10.98 5.34 -21.59
C ARG A 130 -12.20 4.45 -21.33
N GLY A 131 -12.91 4.72 -20.23
CA GLY A 131 -14.07 3.94 -19.79
C GLY A 131 -13.73 2.58 -19.17
N GLY A 132 -12.43 2.26 -18.99
CA GLY A 132 -11.97 1.06 -18.33
C GLY A 132 -11.80 1.24 -16.83
N ASN A 133 -10.70 0.71 -16.28
CA ASN A 133 -10.37 0.88 -14.87
C ASN A 133 -9.46 2.09 -14.67
N ALA A 134 -9.70 2.80 -13.58
CA ALA A 134 -8.88 3.91 -13.11
C ALA A 134 -8.42 3.67 -11.69
N VAL A 135 -7.35 4.36 -11.30
CA VAL A 135 -6.79 4.33 -9.95
C VAL A 135 -6.47 5.75 -9.51
N MET A 136 -7.01 6.14 -8.39
CA MET A 136 -6.63 7.37 -7.70
C MET A 136 -5.68 7.00 -6.55
N VAL A 137 -4.55 7.69 -6.47
CA VAL A 137 -3.62 7.62 -5.36
C VAL A 137 -3.59 9.00 -4.71
N LEU A 138 -3.99 9.07 -3.44
CA LEU A 138 -4.06 10.29 -2.67
C LEU A 138 -3.17 10.16 -1.43
N GLU A 139 -2.12 10.96 -1.35
CA GLU A 139 -1.34 11.11 -0.12
C GLU A 139 -1.93 12.29 0.66
N CYS A 140 -2.21 12.07 1.93
CA CYS A 140 -2.95 13.01 2.78
C CYS A 140 -2.12 13.45 3.98
N ASP A 141 -2.33 14.68 4.45
CA ASP A 141 -1.63 15.20 5.64
C ASP A 141 -2.17 14.62 6.95
N GLN A 142 -3.42 14.13 6.95
CA GLN A 142 -4.06 13.56 8.13
C GLN A 142 -4.51 12.12 7.86
N GLU A 143 -4.65 11.35 8.93
CA GLU A 143 -5.25 10.03 8.87
C GLU A 143 -6.70 10.09 8.37
N ILE A 144 -7.07 9.12 7.55
CA ILE A 144 -8.43 9.01 7.02
C ILE A 144 -9.26 8.16 7.98
N PRO A 145 -10.39 8.69 8.48
CA PRO A 145 -11.26 7.94 9.37
C PRO A 145 -11.74 6.63 8.74
N LEU A 146 -11.72 5.54 9.51
CA LEU A 146 -12.12 4.21 9.02
C LEU A 146 -13.55 4.19 8.44
N GLU A 147 -14.45 4.99 8.99
CA GLU A 147 -15.82 5.13 8.47
C GLU A 147 -15.86 5.71 7.05
N ALA A 148 -14.92 6.61 6.71
CA ALA A 148 -14.80 7.19 5.39
C ALA A 148 -14.26 6.16 4.38
N ILE A 149 -13.30 5.34 4.80
CA ILE A 149 -12.78 4.22 3.99
C ILE A 149 -13.90 3.22 3.69
N LYS A 150 -14.66 2.82 4.71
CA LYS A 150 -15.81 1.92 4.54
C LYS A 150 -16.88 2.50 3.62
N TRP A 151 -17.14 3.80 3.70
CA TRP A 151 -18.08 4.47 2.81
C TRP A 151 -17.61 4.38 1.35
N LEU A 152 -16.32 4.63 1.10
CA LEU A 152 -15.72 4.51 -0.23
C LEU A 152 -15.83 3.09 -0.79
N GLU A 153 -15.64 2.06 0.03
CA GLU A 153 -15.75 0.65 -0.39
C GLU A 153 -17.16 0.28 -0.89
N HIS A 154 -18.18 1.04 -0.50
CA HIS A 154 -19.57 0.83 -0.91
C HIS A 154 -20.05 1.80 -2.01
N LEU A 155 -19.19 2.71 -2.45
CA LEU A 155 -19.54 3.67 -3.48
C LEU A 155 -19.69 2.97 -4.84
N GLU A 156 -20.75 3.29 -5.57
CA GLU A 156 -20.99 2.71 -6.89
C GLU A 156 -19.80 2.99 -7.82
N GLY A 157 -19.35 1.96 -8.54
CA GLY A 157 -18.20 2.05 -9.43
C GLY A 157 -16.83 1.98 -8.76
N VAL A 158 -16.75 1.95 -7.44
CA VAL A 158 -15.51 1.63 -6.72
C VAL A 158 -15.33 0.12 -6.68
N ILE A 159 -14.15 -0.34 -7.09
CA ILE A 159 -13.80 -1.76 -7.20
C ILE A 159 -13.06 -2.23 -5.93
N LYS A 160 -12.10 -1.43 -5.48
CA LYS A 160 -11.26 -1.74 -4.31
C LYS A 160 -10.75 -0.45 -3.68
N VAL A 161 -10.66 -0.43 -2.38
CA VAL A 161 -9.99 0.62 -1.60
C VAL A 161 -8.85 0.00 -0.81
N THR A 162 -7.68 0.60 -0.89
CA THR A 162 -6.52 0.25 -0.06
C THR A 162 -6.06 1.49 0.68
N TYR A 163 -5.91 1.38 1.99
CA TYR A 163 -5.41 2.46 2.84
C TYR A 163 -4.08 2.03 3.47
N LEU A 164 -3.07 2.84 3.27
CA LEU A 164 -1.73 2.65 3.82
C LEU A 164 -1.48 3.78 4.82
N ASN A 165 -1.19 3.43 6.05
CA ASN A 165 -0.73 4.35 7.09
C ASN A 165 0.51 3.70 7.72
N LEU A 166 1.68 4.14 7.27
CA LEU A 166 2.99 3.54 7.57
C LEU A 166 3.70 4.30 8.69
#